data_e81fc9e500180e912a5de56096fd0fab
#
_entry.id   e81fc9e500180e912a5de56096fd0fab
#
_cell.length_a   1.000
_cell.length_b   1.000
_cell.length_c   1.000
_cell.angle_alpha   90.00
_cell.angle_beta   90.00
_cell.angle_gamma   90.00
#
_symmetry.space_group_name_H-M   'P 1'
#
loop_
_entity.id
_entity.type
_entity.pdbx_description
1 polymer ?
#
loop_
_entity_poly.entity_id
_entity_poly.type
_entity_poly.pdbx_seq_one_letter_code
_entity_poly.pdbx_strand_id
1 'polypeptide(L)'
;PFSHIDNFRRNALRRNLYAYLKKENITCITATHDSEEALSFSDEIKMMRNGSFIQFATPEEIFANPKNAYVASFFGDISELIINGTKTLIMPHQFSVSESKTPLKVTVLKSYFKGSYYLIEGLYEGHKIYFNSSKLLKTTQEVFLKLSQ
;
A
#
# COMPACT_ATOMS: atom_id res chain seq x y z
N PRO A 1 18.22 -6.63 -10.06
CA PRO A 1 18.67 -7.19 -11.36
C PRO A 1 17.94 -6.58 -12.57
N PHE A 2 16.71 -6.07 -12.41
CA PHE A 2 15.85 -5.64 -13.50
C PHE A 2 15.78 -4.12 -13.73
N SER A 3 16.56 -3.31 -13.02
CA SER A 3 16.47 -1.83 -13.00
C SER A 3 16.76 -1.15 -14.35
N HIS A 4 17.47 -1.81 -15.26
CA HIS A 4 17.83 -1.29 -16.57
C HIS A 4 16.99 -1.81 -17.73
N ILE A 5 15.92 -2.55 -17.43
CA ILE A 5 14.98 -3.09 -18.42
C ILE A 5 13.71 -2.23 -18.42
N ASP A 6 13.17 -1.90 -19.61
CA ASP A 6 11.93 -1.14 -19.68
C ASP A 6 10.76 -1.88 -18.98
N ASN A 7 9.79 -1.14 -18.47
CA ASN A 7 8.74 -1.68 -17.60
C ASN A 7 7.92 -2.82 -18.24
N PHE A 8 7.67 -2.75 -19.54
CA PHE A 8 6.89 -3.76 -20.24
C PHE A 8 7.61 -5.11 -20.30
N ARG A 9 8.88 -5.10 -20.68
CA ARG A 9 9.71 -6.31 -20.74
C ARG A 9 10.07 -6.85 -19.36
N ARG A 10 10.26 -5.95 -18.40
CA ARG A 10 10.59 -6.30 -17.01
C ARG A 10 9.55 -7.21 -16.38
N ASN A 11 8.27 -6.87 -16.48
CA ASN A 11 7.19 -7.65 -15.86
C ASN A 11 7.02 -9.03 -16.53
N ALA A 12 7.18 -9.12 -17.84
CA ALA A 12 7.16 -10.41 -18.53
C ALA A 12 8.35 -11.29 -18.14
N LEU A 13 9.55 -10.71 -18.07
CA LEU A 13 10.77 -11.44 -17.67
C LEU A 13 10.69 -11.94 -16.23
N ARG A 14 10.22 -11.10 -15.30
CA ARG A 14 10.00 -11.49 -13.90
C ARG A 14 9.05 -12.69 -13.80
N ARG A 15 7.87 -12.62 -14.43
CA ARG A 15 6.90 -13.72 -14.43
C ARG A 15 7.52 -15.02 -14.93
N ASN A 16 8.23 -14.96 -16.04
CA ASN A 16 8.86 -16.16 -16.62
C ASN A 16 9.97 -16.72 -15.74
N LEU A 17 10.82 -15.85 -15.17
CA LEU A 17 11.91 -16.27 -14.30
C LEU A 17 11.37 -16.94 -13.02
N TYR A 18 10.46 -16.27 -12.31
CA TYR A 18 9.94 -16.84 -11.05
C TYR A 18 9.09 -18.09 -11.29
N ALA A 19 8.34 -18.18 -12.40
CA ALA A 19 7.65 -19.40 -12.79
C ALA A 19 8.62 -20.55 -13.06
N TYR A 20 9.75 -20.30 -13.73
CA TYR A 20 10.80 -21.29 -13.96
C TYR A 20 11.43 -21.74 -12.64
N LEU A 21 11.81 -20.80 -11.75
CA LEU A 21 12.41 -21.14 -10.45
C LEU A 21 11.48 -22.03 -9.61
N LYS A 22 10.18 -21.72 -9.59
CA LYS A 22 9.18 -22.55 -8.89
C LYS A 22 9.04 -23.94 -9.51
N LYS A 23 8.98 -24.03 -10.82
CA LYS A 23 8.87 -25.29 -11.54
C LYS A 23 10.06 -26.23 -11.24
N GLU A 24 11.25 -25.66 -11.19
CA GLU A 24 12.49 -26.41 -10.94
C GLU A 24 12.81 -26.56 -9.43
N ASN A 25 11.91 -26.13 -8.54
CA ASN A 25 12.11 -26.12 -7.08
C ASN A 25 13.42 -25.43 -6.64
N ILE A 26 13.78 -24.34 -7.30
CA ILE A 26 14.99 -23.56 -6.98
C ILE A 26 14.64 -22.48 -5.96
N THR A 27 15.28 -22.53 -4.79
CA THR A 27 15.20 -21.46 -3.80
C THR A 27 15.94 -20.23 -4.29
N CYS A 28 15.25 -19.07 -4.31
CA CYS A 28 15.82 -17.81 -4.72
C CYS A 28 15.62 -16.75 -3.63
N ILE A 29 16.67 -15.97 -3.34
CA ILE A 29 16.61 -14.81 -2.46
C ILE A 29 16.82 -13.57 -3.31
N THR A 30 15.85 -12.67 -3.32
CA THR A 30 15.92 -11.40 -4.04
C THR A 30 15.88 -10.23 -3.06
N ALA A 31 16.85 -9.33 -3.15
CA ALA A 31 16.80 -8.06 -2.45
C ALA A 31 16.19 -6.99 -3.38
N THR A 32 15.14 -6.36 -2.94
CA THR A 32 14.42 -5.34 -3.73
C THR A 32 13.90 -4.20 -2.86
N HIS A 33 13.71 -3.05 -3.47
CA HIS A 33 12.95 -1.91 -2.91
C HIS A 33 11.61 -1.70 -3.62
N ASP A 34 11.24 -2.62 -4.52
CA ASP A 34 10.01 -2.59 -5.30
C ASP A 34 8.95 -3.44 -4.60
N SER A 35 7.94 -2.77 -4.02
CA SER A 35 6.86 -3.44 -3.29
C SER A 35 6.00 -4.33 -4.19
N GLU A 36 5.80 -3.95 -5.46
CA GLU A 36 5.06 -4.75 -6.43
C GLU A 36 5.80 -6.08 -6.72
N GLU A 37 7.13 -6.01 -6.88
CA GLU A 37 7.96 -7.22 -7.05
C GLU A 37 7.87 -8.12 -5.82
N ALA A 38 8.03 -7.55 -4.62
CA ALA A 38 7.96 -8.30 -3.38
C ALA A 38 6.59 -8.98 -3.18
N LEU A 39 5.50 -8.26 -3.38
CA LEU A 39 4.14 -8.81 -3.21
C LEU A 39 3.78 -9.86 -4.26
N SER A 40 4.21 -9.66 -5.52
CA SER A 40 3.73 -10.50 -6.63
C SER A 40 4.50 -11.80 -6.81
N PHE A 41 5.75 -11.88 -6.36
CA PHE A 41 6.65 -12.98 -6.73
C PHE A 41 7.28 -13.71 -5.55
N SER A 42 7.15 -13.23 -4.32
CA SER A 42 7.71 -13.88 -3.14
C SER A 42 6.73 -14.85 -2.52
N ASP A 43 7.25 -15.94 -1.96
CA ASP A 43 6.48 -16.81 -1.04
C ASP A 43 6.55 -16.23 0.38
N GLU A 44 7.65 -15.55 0.72
CA GLU A 44 7.92 -14.92 2.01
C GLU A 44 8.67 -13.60 1.84
N ILE A 45 8.33 -12.60 2.64
CA ILE A 45 8.98 -11.29 2.65
C ILE A 45 9.67 -11.08 4.01
N LYS A 46 10.95 -10.70 3.95
CA LYS A 46 11.73 -10.30 5.12
C LYS A 46 12.07 -8.82 5.04
N MET A 47 11.37 -8.01 5.83
CA MET A 47 11.64 -6.56 5.91
C MET A 47 12.88 -6.31 6.76
N MET A 48 13.82 -5.54 6.21
CA MET A 48 15.06 -5.15 6.89
C MET A 48 15.15 -3.65 7.08
N ARG A 49 15.72 -3.25 8.22
CA ARG A 49 16.12 -1.86 8.49
C ARG A 49 17.39 -1.85 9.33
N ASN A 50 18.37 -1.04 8.94
CA ASN A 50 19.63 -0.90 9.68
C ASN A 50 20.31 -2.25 10.00
N GLY A 51 20.33 -3.17 9.03
CA GLY A 51 20.96 -4.49 9.19
C GLY A 51 20.16 -5.51 10.01
N SER A 52 18.97 -5.17 10.51
CA SER A 52 18.15 -6.06 11.32
C SER A 52 16.82 -6.38 10.65
N PHE A 53 16.32 -7.60 10.86
CA PHE A 53 14.99 -7.99 10.41
C PHE A 53 13.92 -7.39 11.34
N ILE A 54 12.92 -6.73 10.75
CA ILE A 54 11.81 -6.09 11.47
C ILE A 54 10.57 -6.98 11.49
N GLN A 55 10.24 -7.53 10.33
CA GLN A 55 9.08 -8.40 10.14
C GLN A 55 9.39 -9.45 9.08
N PHE A 56 8.81 -10.63 9.27
CA PHE A 56 8.87 -11.75 8.36
C PHE A 56 7.48 -12.39 8.29
N ALA A 57 6.94 -12.49 7.08
CA ALA A 57 5.59 -13.04 6.85
C ALA A 57 5.38 -13.33 5.35
N THR A 58 4.25 -13.95 5.01
CA THR A 58 3.78 -14.03 3.62
C THR A 58 3.44 -12.63 3.07
N PRO A 59 3.38 -12.46 1.75
CA PRO A 59 2.97 -11.18 1.14
C PRO A 59 1.63 -10.67 1.65
N GLU A 60 0.64 -11.53 1.76
CA GLU A 60 -0.71 -11.19 2.23
C GLU A 60 -0.70 -10.75 3.70
N GLU A 61 0.00 -11.48 4.55
CA GLU A 61 0.07 -11.19 5.99
C GLU A 61 0.81 -9.89 6.28
N ILE A 62 1.96 -9.64 5.62
CA ILE A 62 2.75 -8.43 5.85
C ILE A 62 2.05 -7.18 5.34
N PHE A 63 1.29 -7.31 4.23
CA PHE A 63 0.47 -6.24 3.68
C PHE A 63 -0.75 -5.92 4.55
N ALA A 64 -1.45 -6.96 5.03
CA ALA A 64 -2.63 -6.79 5.87
C ALA A 64 -2.30 -6.31 7.28
N ASN A 65 -1.17 -6.76 7.86
CA ASN A 65 -0.80 -6.52 9.25
C ASN A 65 0.66 -6.02 9.37
N PRO A 66 0.98 -4.83 8.85
CA PRO A 66 2.31 -4.27 8.97
C PRO A 66 2.62 -3.93 10.44
N LYS A 67 3.76 -4.40 10.93
CA LYS A 67 4.17 -4.26 12.34
C LYS A 67 4.30 -2.79 12.80
N ASN A 68 4.64 -1.91 11.87
CA ASN A 68 4.80 -0.48 12.16
C ASN A 68 4.70 0.37 10.87
N ALA A 69 4.72 1.69 11.03
CA ALA A 69 4.62 2.64 9.91
C ALA A 69 5.74 2.47 8.86
N TYR A 70 6.94 2.07 9.26
CA TYR A 70 8.03 1.82 8.32
C TYR A 70 7.71 0.65 7.38
N VAL A 71 7.18 -0.45 7.92
CA VAL A 71 6.76 -1.60 7.10
C VAL A 71 5.59 -1.22 6.21
N ALA A 72 4.58 -0.53 6.76
CA ALA A 72 3.41 -0.08 6.01
C ALA A 72 3.78 0.85 4.85
N SER A 73 4.69 1.81 5.08
CA SER A 73 5.14 2.79 4.07
C SER A 73 5.90 2.17 2.90
N PHE A 74 6.40 0.95 3.03
CA PHE A 74 7.00 0.22 1.91
C PHE A 74 5.95 -0.12 0.84
N PHE A 75 4.71 -0.32 1.24
CA PHE A 75 3.62 -0.70 0.35
C PHE A 75 2.83 0.50 -0.21
N GLY A 76 3.06 1.70 0.30
CA GLY A 76 2.43 2.93 -0.19
C GLY A 76 2.16 3.97 0.89
N ASP A 77 1.28 4.91 0.54
CA ASP A 77 0.87 5.95 1.48
C ASP A 77 0.08 5.35 2.64
N ILE A 78 0.26 5.90 3.84
CA ILE A 78 -0.40 5.45 5.05
C ILE A 78 -1.03 6.64 5.78
N SER A 79 -2.12 6.38 6.48
CA SER A 79 -2.75 7.31 7.41
C SER A 79 -2.59 6.79 8.82
N GLU A 80 -2.29 7.68 9.76
CA GLU A 80 -2.25 7.36 11.17
C GLU A 80 -3.43 8.03 11.86
N LEU A 81 -4.37 7.24 12.38
CA LEU A 81 -5.54 7.74 13.12
C LEU A 81 -5.59 7.14 14.52
N ILE A 82 -6.22 7.88 15.43
CA ILE A 82 -6.55 7.36 16.75
C ILE A 82 -7.98 6.80 16.68
N ILE A 83 -8.11 5.49 16.78
CA ILE A 83 -9.39 4.80 16.80
C ILE A 83 -9.57 4.12 18.15
N ASN A 84 -10.64 4.46 18.86
CA ASN A 84 -10.90 3.97 20.21
C ASN A 84 -9.69 4.15 21.17
N GLY A 85 -9.00 5.29 21.07
CA GLY A 85 -7.83 5.60 21.87
C GLY A 85 -6.53 4.90 21.44
N THR A 86 -6.56 4.10 20.38
CA THR A 86 -5.38 3.38 19.88
C THR A 86 -4.91 3.96 18.55
N LYS A 87 -3.60 4.21 18.45
CA LYS A 87 -2.97 4.63 17.18
C LYS A 87 -3.02 3.49 16.19
N THR A 88 -3.74 3.70 15.09
CA THR A 88 -3.98 2.72 14.04
C THR A 88 -3.40 3.20 12.72
N LEU A 89 -2.69 2.32 12.03
CA LEU A 89 -2.19 2.54 10.68
C LEU A 89 -3.26 2.09 9.69
N ILE A 90 -3.61 2.94 8.75
CA ILE A 90 -4.67 2.65 7.77
C ILE A 90 -4.13 2.94 6.39
N MET A 91 -4.26 1.98 5.50
CA MET A 91 -3.89 2.11 4.09
C MET A 91 -5.05 2.69 3.27
N PRO A 92 -4.77 3.36 2.14
CA PRO A 92 -5.80 4.04 1.34
C PRO A 92 -6.98 3.15 0.90
N HIS A 93 -6.73 1.86 0.66
CA HIS A 93 -7.78 0.91 0.24
C HIS A 93 -8.71 0.48 1.37
N GLN A 94 -8.31 0.70 2.62
CA GLN A 94 -9.12 0.38 3.80
C GLN A 94 -10.17 1.47 4.11
N PHE A 95 -10.14 2.59 3.40
CA PHE A 95 -11.18 3.59 3.43
C PHE A 95 -12.12 3.44 2.24
N SER A 96 -13.39 3.74 2.46
CA SER A 96 -14.37 3.95 1.40
C SER A 96 -15.13 5.26 1.63
N VAL A 97 -15.44 5.95 0.54
CA VAL A 97 -16.29 7.16 0.60
C VAL A 97 -17.71 6.74 0.95
N SER A 98 -18.26 7.38 1.97
CA SER A 98 -19.61 7.11 2.47
C SER A 98 -20.60 8.13 1.89
N GLU A 99 -21.77 7.67 1.47
CA GLU A 99 -22.87 8.55 1.08
C GLU A 99 -23.60 9.16 2.28
N SER A 100 -23.49 8.51 3.43
CA SER A 100 -24.05 9.01 4.69
C SER A 100 -22.99 9.70 5.55
N LYS A 101 -23.42 10.61 6.44
CA LYS A 101 -22.52 11.26 7.39
C LYS A 101 -21.91 10.24 8.34
N THR A 102 -20.61 10.29 8.50
CA THR A 102 -19.83 9.49 9.47
C THR A 102 -18.97 10.44 10.32
N PRO A 103 -18.38 9.96 11.43
CA PRO A 103 -17.44 10.75 12.21
C PRO A 103 -16.18 11.17 11.43
N LEU A 104 -15.79 10.41 10.39
CA LEU A 104 -14.61 10.71 9.56
C LEU A 104 -14.97 11.70 8.44
N LYS A 105 -15.16 12.98 8.79
CA LYS A 105 -15.38 14.06 7.83
C LYS A 105 -14.04 14.61 7.37
N VAL A 106 -13.75 14.50 6.09
CA VAL A 106 -12.46 14.81 5.47
C VAL A 106 -12.58 15.94 4.46
N THR A 107 -11.69 16.91 4.53
CA THR A 107 -11.54 17.94 3.49
C THR A 107 -10.50 17.47 2.48
N VAL A 108 -10.87 17.41 1.21
CA VAL A 108 -9.97 17.01 0.11
C VAL A 108 -8.92 18.11 -0.13
N LEU A 109 -7.66 17.75 -0.09
CA LEU A 109 -6.53 18.59 -0.43
C LEU A 109 -6.14 18.43 -1.90
N LYS A 110 -5.99 17.17 -2.36
CA LYS A 110 -5.57 16.88 -3.72
C LYS A 110 -6.00 15.48 -4.16
N SER A 111 -6.26 15.34 -5.46
CA SER A 111 -6.56 14.06 -6.11
C SER A 111 -5.46 13.72 -7.11
N TYR A 112 -4.88 12.53 -7.00
CA TYR A 112 -3.84 12.02 -7.87
C TYR A 112 -4.39 10.86 -8.70
N PHE A 113 -4.45 11.00 -10.02
CA PHE A 113 -4.91 9.93 -10.91
C PHE A 113 -3.89 8.79 -10.97
N LYS A 114 -4.33 7.57 -10.71
CA LYS A 114 -3.52 6.35 -10.68
C LYS A 114 -3.91 5.33 -11.77
N GLY A 115 -4.56 5.79 -12.83
CA GLY A 115 -5.02 4.95 -13.94
C GLY A 115 -6.46 4.45 -13.74
N SER A 116 -6.70 3.57 -12.79
CA SER A 116 -8.03 2.99 -12.51
C SER A 116 -8.77 3.64 -11.33
N TYR A 117 -8.09 4.46 -10.54
CA TYR A 117 -8.64 5.16 -9.38
C TYR A 117 -7.90 6.47 -9.14
N TYR A 118 -8.39 7.26 -8.19
CA TYR A 118 -7.70 8.43 -7.65
C TYR A 118 -7.24 8.13 -6.24
N LEU A 119 -5.95 8.36 -5.97
CA LEU A 119 -5.47 8.49 -4.61
C LEU A 119 -5.78 9.91 -4.14
N ILE A 120 -6.49 10.03 -3.05
CA ILE A 120 -6.92 11.31 -2.48
C ILE A 120 -6.07 11.60 -1.24
N GLU A 121 -5.45 12.77 -1.24
CA GLU A 121 -4.87 13.38 -0.05
C GLU A 121 -5.94 14.26 0.59
N GLY A 122 -6.27 14.01 1.83
CA GLY A 122 -7.26 14.76 2.59
C GLY A 122 -6.76 15.19 3.96
N LEU A 123 -7.52 16.06 4.60
CA LEU A 123 -7.28 16.55 5.95
C LEU A 123 -8.41 16.11 6.88
N TYR A 124 -8.06 15.42 7.94
CA TYR A 124 -8.94 15.02 9.03
C TYR A 124 -8.36 15.47 10.36
N GLU A 125 -9.06 16.33 11.09
CA GLU A 125 -8.63 16.87 12.41
C GLU A 125 -7.18 17.38 12.42
N GLY A 126 -6.76 18.08 11.35
CA GLY A 126 -5.41 18.62 11.22
C GLY A 126 -4.34 17.60 10.75
N HIS A 127 -4.69 16.34 10.58
CA HIS A 127 -3.78 15.29 10.10
C HIS A 127 -4.05 14.94 8.64
N LYS A 128 -2.98 14.70 7.89
CA LYS A 128 -3.09 14.19 6.51
C LYS A 128 -3.52 12.74 6.52
N ILE A 129 -4.48 12.42 5.66
CA ILE A 129 -4.90 11.05 5.41
C ILE A 129 -4.97 10.78 3.91
N TYR A 130 -4.85 9.51 3.55
CA TYR A 130 -4.88 9.05 2.16
C TYR A 130 -5.97 7.99 2.00
N PHE A 131 -6.77 8.12 0.94
CA PHE A 131 -7.81 7.16 0.61
C PHE A 131 -8.02 7.05 -0.89
N ASN A 132 -8.61 5.94 -1.33
CA ASN A 132 -8.91 5.71 -2.74
C ASN A 132 -10.34 6.17 -3.07
N SER A 133 -10.49 6.73 -4.27
CA SER A 133 -11.78 7.09 -4.83
C SER A 133 -11.87 6.65 -6.30
N SER A 134 -13.01 6.13 -6.72
CA SER A 134 -13.28 5.84 -8.13
C SER A 134 -13.54 7.09 -8.97
N LYS A 135 -13.78 8.24 -8.31
CA LYS A 135 -14.11 9.52 -8.95
C LYS A 135 -13.10 10.59 -8.54
N LEU A 136 -12.86 11.54 -9.43
CA LEU A 136 -12.15 12.78 -9.10
C LEU A 136 -12.92 13.54 -8.02
N LEU A 137 -12.25 13.89 -6.95
CA LEU A 137 -12.77 14.78 -5.92
C LEU A 137 -12.10 16.16 -6.04
N LYS A 138 -12.87 17.24 -5.90
CA LYS A 138 -12.35 18.60 -6.03
C LYS A 138 -11.65 19.02 -4.74
N THR A 139 -10.60 19.82 -4.88
CA THR A 139 -9.95 20.47 -3.72
C THR A 139 -10.98 21.26 -2.91
N THR A 140 -10.87 21.21 -1.59
CA THR A 140 -11.80 21.76 -0.59
C THR A 140 -13.17 21.08 -0.50
N GLN A 141 -13.43 20.06 -1.33
CA GLN A 141 -14.63 19.24 -1.19
C GLN A 141 -14.60 18.47 0.14
N GLU A 142 -15.72 18.46 0.83
CA GLU A 142 -15.90 17.66 2.04
C GLU A 142 -16.51 16.31 1.67
N VAL A 143 -15.94 15.24 2.22
CA VAL A 143 -16.44 13.86 2.07
C VAL A 143 -16.44 13.15 3.42
N PHE A 144 -17.27 12.14 3.53
CA PHE A 144 -17.31 11.27 4.69
C PHE A 144 -16.69 9.94 4.34
N LEU A 145 -15.83 9.43 5.20
CA LEU A 145 -15.20 8.12 5.02
C LEU A 145 -15.72 7.11 6.05
N LYS A 146 -15.68 5.86 5.67
CA LYS A 146 -15.85 4.72 6.58
C LYS A 146 -14.68 3.75 6.37
N LEU A 147 -14.32 3.02 7.41
CA LEU A 147 -13.37 1.92 7.31
C LEU A 147 -14.08 0.73 6.64
N SER A 148 -13.43 0.19 5.62
CA SER A 148 -13.84 -1.09 5.02
C SER A 148 -13.40 -2.20 5.97
N GLN A 149 -14.32 -3.06 6.31
CA GLN A 149 -14.05 -4.28 7.08
C GLN A 149 -13.32 -5.30 6.22
#